data_a90f08df6f55e1336d7d84f4d6a74d02
#
_entry.id   a90f08df6f55e1336d7d84f4d6a74d02
#
_cell.length_a   1.000
_cell.length_b   1.000
_cell.length_c   1.000
_cell.angle_alpha   90.00
_cell.angle_beta   90.00
_cell.angle_gamma   90.00
#
_symmetry.space_group_name_H-M   'P 1'
#
loop_
_entity.id
_entity.type
_entity.pdbx_description
1 polymer ?
#
loop_
_entity_poly.entity_id
_entity_poly.type
_entity_poly.pdbx_seq_one_letter_code
_entity_poly.pdbx_strand_id
1 'polypeptide(L)'
;MMLKKFATAAGAFAAVTLSATASYAQATTIPGEQVGLAVGAPLPEGIYAIDTFIYRRNDTRFSTDTAINVPVLVWSTGYKFLGANIQPLLAQPTVFGFPNNPAGVPNRDFSVNVGTLVGSIFAWDLGNGLGVSYLAAVHLNDLDAGRGLPQFSSNTYRQGFAASYTADGWNLTANLTHNFYDSPGRFEGAVGRAIGPLYLADALLLDLTATKKFGKFEIGAVAYGVTDLPLGGRNFARASAQGYTRAGRFAVGGLIGYDFGPFTAQLMVARDVAVRTRGTESTDGFIRLIAPLYSAPKAAAVEPVALMRKY
;
A
#
# COMPACT_ATOMS: atom_id res chain seq x y z
N MET A 1 35.58 4.31 -18.21
CA MET A 1 34.23 4.69 -18.61
C MET A 1 33.13 3.92 -17.82
N MET A 2 33.32 2.66 -17.46
CA MET A 2 32.38 1.87 -16.62
C MET A 2 32.23 2.42 -15.19
N LEU A 3 33.31 2.82 -14.51
CA LEU A 3 33.24 3.32 -13.12
C LEU A 3 32.36 4.58 -12.97
N LYS A 4 32.36 5.48 -13.98
CA LYS A 4 31.49 6.69 -13.97
C LYS A 4 29.99 6.34 -14.12
N LYS A 5 29.66 5.29 -14.88
CA LYS A 5 28.27 4.82 -15.03
C LYS A 5 27.76 4.14 -13.75
N PHE A 6 28.63 3.41 -13.03
CA PHE A 6 28.30 2.82 -11.73
C PHE A 6 28.11 3.87 -10.64
N ALA A 7 28.94 4.92 -10.63
CA ALA A 7 28.77 6.01 -9.67
C ALA A 7 27.47 6.81 -9.90
N THR A 8 27.05 6.95 -11.17
CA THR A 8 25.79 7.65 -11.51
C THR A 8 24.57 6.80 -11.20
N ALA A 9 24.61 5.48 -11.43
CA ALA A 9 23.52 4.55 -11.08
C ALA A 9 23.42 4.36 -9.56
N ALA A 10 24.54 4.21 -8.85
CA ALA A 10 24.58 4.15 -7.40
C ALA A 10 24.12 5.48 -6.77
N GLY A 11 24.45 6.62 -7.37
CA GLY A 11 23.99 7.95 -6.95
C GLY A 11 22.49 8.14 -7.17
N ALA A 12 21.94 7.66 -8.28
CA ALA A 12 20.49 7.74 -8.53
C ALA A 12 19.70 6.82 -7.58
N PHE A 13 20.18 5.60 -7.35
CA PHE A 13 19.52 4.66 -6.42
C PHE A 13 19.72 5.07 -4.96
N ALA A 14 20.91 5.58 -4.59
CA ALA A 14 21.14 6.19 -3.28
C ALA A 14 20.26 7.44 -3.10
N ALA A 15 20.02 8.25 -4.15
CA ALA A 15 19.08 9.36 -4.09
C ALA A 15 17.63 8.91 -3.95
N VAL A 16 17.22 7.80 -4.59
CA VAL A 16 15.88 7.20 -4.42
C VAL A 16 15.70 6.61 -3.03
N THR A 17 16.69 5.87 -2.54
CA THR A 17 16.65 5.32 -1.17
C THR A 17 16.86 6.42 -0.14
N LEU A 18 17.72 7.42 -0.37
CA LEU A 18 17.95 8.53 0.55
C LEU A 18 16.82 9.56 0.53
N SER A 19 16.19 9.86 -0.60
CA SER A 19 15.00 10.70 -0.64
C SER A 19 13.76 9.97 -0.11
N ALA A 20 13.64 8.66 -0.31
CA ALA A 20 12.66 7.82 0.36
C ALA A 20 12.92 7.72 1.87
N THR A 21 14.18 7.69 2.32
CA THR A 21 14.54 7.61 3.75
C THR A 21 14.34 8.94 4.50
N ALA A 22 14.35 10.07 3.80
CA ALA A 22 14.13 11.38 4.45
C ALA A 22 12.65 11.65 4.80
N SER A 23 11.70 10.95 4.19
CA SER A 23 10.26 11.26 4.33
C SER A 23 9.34 10.08 4.61
N TYR A 24 9.80 8.85 4.44
CA TYR A 24 8.92 7.68 4.55
C TYR A 24 9.55 6.61 5.45
N ALA A 25 8.69 5.99 6.28
CA ALA A 25 8.98 4.66 6.78
C ALA A 25 9.45 3.79 5.62
N GLN A 26 10.48 2.99 5.82
CA GLN A 26 11.02 2.08 4.78
C GLN A 26 10.02 0.94 4.49
N ALA A 27 8.73 1.26 4.45
CA ALA A 27 7.65 0.32 4.25
C ALA A 27 7.46 0.05 2.76
N THR A 28 7.31 -1.22 2.40
CA THR A 28 6.85 -1.62 1.06
C THR A 28 5.35 -1.41 0.89
N THR A 29 4.60 -1.26 1.99
CA THR A 29 3.21 -0.80 1.97
C THR A 29 3.17 0.70 1.72
N ILE A 30 2.36 1.12 0.77
CA ILE A 30 2.23 2.52 0.41
C ILE A 30 1.19 3.16 1.34
N PRO A 31 1.54 4.22 2.09
CA PRO A 31 0.59 4.91 2.96
C PRO A 31 -0.61 5.41 2.15
N GLY A 32 -1.83 5.04 2.60
CA GLY A 32 -3.07 5.38 1.93
C GLY A 32 -3.50 4.43 0.81
N GLU A 33 -2.74 3.36 0.53
CA GLU A 33 -3.10 2.43 -0.56
C GLU A 33 -4.46 1.73 -0.34
N GLN A 34 -4.95 1.66 0.90
CA GLN A 34 -6.20 0.98 1.24
C GLN A 34 -7.34 1.94 1.68
N VAL A 35 -7.10 3.25 1.79
CA VAL A 35 -8.19 4.20 2.09
C VAL A 35 -9.27 4.15 1.02
N GLY A 36 -10.52 4.31 1.40
CA GLY A 36 -11.67 4.17 0.49
C GLY A 36 -12.15 2.73 0.29
N LEU A 37 -11.38 1.71 0.70
CA LEU A 37 -11.78 0.32 0.64
C LEU A 37 -12.34 -0.16 1.99
N ALA A 38 -13.39 -0.98 1.95
CA ALA A 38 -13.97 -1.61 3.14
C ALA A 38 -13.24 -2.92 3.48
N VAL A 39 -11.92 -2.84 3.70
CA VAL A 39 -11.05 -4.02 3.82
C VAL A 39 -11.34 -4.91 5.03
N GLY A 40 -12.07 -4.43 6.04
CA GLY A 40 -12.55 -5.23 7.16
C GLY A 40 -13.76 -6.09 6.83
N ALA A 41 -14.51 -5.75 5.78
CA ALA A 41 -15.70 -6.50 5.39
C ALA A 41 -15.35 -7.58 4.35
N PRO A 42 -15.96 -8.78 4.41
CA PRO A 42 -15.75 -9.80 3.38
C PRO A 42 -16.32 -9.34 2.04
N LEU A 43 -15.54 -9.53 0.98
CA LEU A 43 -16.00 -9.34 -0.38
C LEU A 43 -17.02 -10.45 -0.75
N PRO A 44 -18.02 -10.14 -1.57
CA PRO A 44 -18.83 -11.16 -2.23
C PRO A 44 -17.95 -12.16 -2.98
N GLU A 45 -18.44 -13.40 -3.15
CA GLU A 45 -17.70 -14.42 -3.90
C GLU A 45 -17.47 -13.95 -5.35
N GLY A 46 -16.19 -14.00 -5.78
CA GLY A 46 -15.82 -13.51 -7.11
C GLY A 46 -14.34 -13.17 -7.23
N ILE A 47 -13.96 -12.65 -8.39
CA ILE A 47 -12.61 -12.15 -8.68
C ILE A 47 -12.69 -10.66 -8.95
N TYR A 48 -11.83 -9.90 -8.28
CA TYR A 48 -11.81 -8.44 -8.33
C TYR A 48 -10.44 -7.94 -8.78
N ALA A 49 -10.43 -7.00 -9.71
CA ALA A 49 -9.26 -6.21 -10.02
C ALA A 49 -9.40 -4.83 -9.36
N ILE A 50 -8.36 -4.41 -8.67
CA ILE A 50 -8.26 -3.10 -8.05
C ILE A 50 -6.96 -2.49 -8.56
N ASP A 51 -7.03 -1.34 -9.19
CA ASP A 51 -5.84 -0.60 -9.61
C ASP A 51 -5.83 0.76 -8.94
N THR A 52 -4.74 1.07 -8.22
CA THR A 52 -4.57 2.33 -7.51
C THR A 52 -3.34 3.02 -8.03
N PHE A 53 -3.52 4.17 -8.65
CA PHE A 53 -2.47 5.08 -9.04
C PHE A 53 -2.38 6.21 -8.02
N ILE A 54 -1.18 6.46 -7.49
CA ILE A 54 -0.90 7.48 -6.49
C ILE A 54 0.18 8.40 -7.05
N TYR A 55 -0.10 9.69 -7.13
CA TYR A 55 0.91 10.69 -7.41
C TYR A 55 1.19 11.49 -6.13
N ARG A 56 2.45 11.54 -5.73
CA ARG A 56 2.92 12.25 -4.56
C ARG A 56 3.84 13.38 -4.97
N ARG A 57 3.41 14.58 -4.66
CA ARG A 57 4.22 15.79 -4.81
C ARG A 57 4.83 16.15 -3.47
N ASN A 58 6.15 16.22 -3.44
CA ASN A 58 6.91 16.66 -2.27
C ASN A 58 7.11 18.18 -2.29
N ASP A 59 6.95 18.84 -1.14
CA ASP A 59 7.10 20.30 -1.04
C ASP A 59 8.56 20.74 -0.94
N THR A 60 9.49 19.81 -0.76
CA THR A 60 10.92 20.10 -0.67
C THR A 60 11.47 20.55 -2.02
N ARG A 61 12.23 21.64 -2.05
CA ARG A 61 12.74 22.30 -3.27
C ARG A 61 13.51 21.37 -4.19
N PHE A 62 14.31 20.47 -3.64
CA PHE A 62 15.08 19.47 -4.37
C PHE A 62 14.66 18.09 -3.89
N SER A 63 13.56 17.60 -4.42
CA SER A 63 12.96 16.33 -4.03
C SER A 63 12.65 15.50 -5.27
N THR A 64 12.32 14.26 -5.04
CA THR A 64 11.79 13.40 -6.10
C THR A 64 10.28 13.28 -5.88
N ASP A 65 9.50 13.81 -6.82
CA ASP A 65 8.09 13.48 -6.88
C ASP A 65 7.95 12.01 -7.30
N THR A 66 6.95 11.33 -6.81
CA THR A 66 6.77 9.91 -7.09
C THR A 66 5.37 9.61 -7.59
N ALA A 67 5.27 8.74 -8.58
CA ALA A 67 4.01 8.09 -8.90
C ALA A 67 4.15 6.59 -8.60
N ILE A 68 3.07 5.98 -8.14
CA ILE A 68 3.06 4.56 -7.78
C ILE A 68 1.79 3.96 -8.35
N ASN A 69 1.93 2.89 -9.14
CA ASN A 69 0.81 2.11 -9.62
C ASN A 69 0.76 0.79 -8.87
N VAL A 70 -0.39 0.43 -8.34
CA VAL A 70 -0.61 -0.77 -7.52
C VAL A 70 -1.77 -1.57 -8.09
N PRO A 71 -1.55 -2.38 -9.13
CA PRO A 71 -2.53 -3.35 -9.59
C PRO A 71 -2.61 -4.51 -8.59
N VAL A 72 -3.84 -4.83 -8.18
CA VAL A 72 -4.16 -5.89 -7.22
C VAL A 72 -5.22 -6.79 -7.82
N LEU A 73 -5.02 -8.08 -7.74
CA LEU A 73 -6.02 -9.10 -8.02
C LEU A 73 -6.42 -9.77 -6.70
N VAL A 74 -7.71 -9.79 -6.41
CA VAL A 74 -8.27 -10.45 -5.21
C VAL A 74 -9.29 -11.48 -5.65
N TRP A 75 -9.15 -12.69 -5.11
CA TRP A 75 -10.14 -13.76 -5.30
C TRP A 75 -10.87 -14.05 -4.00
N SER A 76 -12.14 -13.65 -3.89
CA SER A 76 -13.01 -14.07 -2.80
C SER A 76 -13.54 -15.48 -3.13
N THR A 77 -12.98 -16.48 -2.45
CA THR A 77 -13.11 -17.90 -2.88
C THR A 77 -14.45 -18.56 -2.56
N GLY A 78 -15.27 -17.97 -1.70
CA GLY A 78 -16.44 -18.64 -1.11
C GLY A 78 -16.09 -19.66 -0.02
N TYR A 79 -14.82 -20.11 0.09
CA TYR A 79 -14.38 -21.00 1.17
C TYR A 79 -14.19 -20.25 2.47
N LYS A 80 -14.41 -20.97 3.59
CA LYS A 80 -14.25 -20.39 4.93
C LYS A 80 -13.22 -21.17 5.75
N PHE A 81 -12.42 -20.43 6.52
CA PHE A 81 -11.51 -20.97 7.52
C PHE A 81 -11.78 -20.30 8.86
N LEU A 82 -12.13 -21.09 9.89
CA LEU A 82 -12.55 -20.57 11.20
C LEU A 82 -13.63 -19.48 11.13
N GLY A 83 -14.56 -19.63 10.18
CA GLY A 83 -15.65 -18.68 9.94
C GLY A 83 -15.27 -17.48 9.04
N ALA A 84 -14.00 -17.23 8.78
CA ALA A 84 -13.55 -16.19 7.87
C ALA A 84 -13.65 -16.61 6.40
N ASN A 85 -14.08 -15.73 5.55
CA ASN A 85 -13.94 -15.88 4.09
C ASN A 85 -12.46 -15.75 3.72
N ILE A 86 -11.96 -16.69 2.90
CA ILE A 86 -10.57 -16.69 2.43
C ILE A 86 -10.50 -15.89 1.14
N GLN A 87 -9.64 -14.88 1.10
CA GLN A 87 -9.48 -13.97 -0.04
C GLN A 87 -7.99 -13.86 -0.42
N PRO A 88 -7.43 -14.83 -1.19
CA PRO A 88 -6.09 -14.70 -1.74
C PRO A 88 -5.94 -13.43 -2.58
N LEU A 89 -4.77 -12.84 -2.53
CA LEU A 89 -4.45 -11.64 -3.31
C LEU A 89 -3.04 -11.68 -3.89
N LEU A 90 -2.92 -10.99 -5.02
CA LEU A 90 -1.67 -10.75 -5.71
C LEU A 90 -1.58 -9.27 -6.08
N ALA A 91 -0.44 -8.63 -5.84
CA ALA A 91 -0.20 -7.26 -6.27
C ALA A 91 1.22 -7.09 -6.83
N GLN A 92 1.35 -6.17 -7.81
CA GLN A 92 2.60 -5.90 -8.50
C GLN A 92 2.84 -4.38 -8.56
N PRO A 93 3.33 -3.75 -7.47
CA PRO A 93 3.54 -2.31 -7.46
C PRO A 93 4.70 -1.89 -8.37
N THR A 94 4.52 -0.77 -9.05
CA THR A 94 5.56 -0.09 -9.83
C THR A 94 5.69 1.35 -9.35
N VAL A 95 6.91 1.77 -9.07
CA VAL A 95 7.25 3.13 -8.64
C VAL A 95 7.89 3.88 -9.80
N PHE A 96 7.43 5.11 -10.05
CA PHE A 96 8.01 6.06 -10.97
C PHE A 96 8.56 7.23 -10.17
N GLY A 97 9.76 7.66 -10.46
CA GLY A 97 10.40 8.79 -9.80
C GLY A 97 10.69 9.92 -10.77
N PHE A 98 10.38 11.12 -10.34
CA PHE A 98 10.57 12.38 -11.08
C PHE A 98 11.46 13.31 -10.27
N PRO A 99 12.80 13.15 -10.36
CA PRO A 99 13.73 13.94 -9.57
C PRO A 99 13.71 15.42 -10.00
N ASN A 100 13.69 16.30 -9.00
CA ASN A 100 13.90 17.73 -9.18
C ASN A 100 15.26 18.10 -8.55
N ASN A 101 16.32 18.01 -9.34
CA ASN A 101 17.70 18.20 -8.89
C ASN A 101 18.12 19.68 -8.95
N PRO A 102 19.14 20.09 -8.16
CA PRO A 102 19.75 21.40 -8.30
C PRO A 102 20.32 21.65 -9.70
N ALA A 103 20.46 22.92 -10.06
CA ALA A 103 21.05 23.32 -11.33
C ALA A 103 22.41 22.65 -11.57
N GLY A 104 22.61 22.11 -12.77
CA GLY A 104 23.83 21.37 -13.15
C GLY A 104 23.79 19.86 -12.88
N VAL A 105 22.78 19.35 -12.19
CA VAL A 105 22.54 17.92 -12.01
C VAL A 105 21.40 17.50 -12.92
N PRO A 106 21.59 16.52 -13.83
CA PRO A 106 20.53 16.09 -14.74
C PRO A 106 19.34 15.49 -14.00
N ASN A 107 18.11 15.92 -14.34
CA ASN A 107 16.89 15.22 -13.96
C ASN A 107 16.72 14.01 -14.89
N ARG A 108 16.60 12.83 -14.31
CA ARG A 108 16.32 11.60 -15.06
C ARG A 108 15.21 10.84 -14.38
N ASP A 109 14.08 10.77 -15.06
CA ASP A 109 12.97 9.95 -14.61
C ASP A 109 13.34 8.47 -14.64
N PHE A 110 12.80 7.72 -13.73
CA PHE A 110 13.04 6.28 -13.64
C PHE A 110 11.74 5.55 -13.25
N SER A 111 11.68 4.27 -13.56
CA SER A 111 10.66 3.36 -13.06
C SER A 111 11.28 2.09 -12.51
N VAL A 112 10.70 1.56 -11.44
CA VAL A 112 11.16 0.34 -10.76
C VAL A 112 9.94 -0.48 -10.38
N ASN A 113 9.94 -1.75 -10.76
CA ASN A 113 9.06 -2.74 -10.16
C ASN A 113 9.61 -3.08 -8.78
N VAL A 114 8.79 -2.92 -7.74
CA VAL A 114 9.24 -3.10 -6.35
C VAL A 114 8.97 -4.48 -5.78
N GLY A 115 8.68 -5.45 -6.64
CA GLY A 115 8.45 -6.83 -6.27
C GLY A 115 6.98 -7.20 -6.18
N THR A 116 6.73 -8.47 -5.95
CA THR A 116 5.39 -9.08 -5.97
C THR A 116 4.88 -9.29 -4.57
N LEU A 117 3.71 -8.75 -4.24
CA LEU A 117 2.99 -9.05 -3.00
C LEU A 117 2.07 -10.25 -3.22
N VAL A 118 2.22 -11.29 -2.40
CA VAL A 118 1.30 -12.43 -2.33
C VAL A 118 0.79 -12.59 -0.92
N GLY A 119 -0.49 -12.86 -0.77
CA GLY A 119 -1.07 -13.05 0.56
C GLY A 119 -2.52 -13.48 0.54
N SER A 120 -3.15 -13.41 1.70
CA SER A 120 -4.58 -13.65 1.85
C SER A 120 -5.18 -12.77 2.93
N ILE A 121 -6.38 -12.31 2.68
CA ILE A 121 -7.24 -11.69 3.68
C ILE A 121 -8.19 -12.76 4.20
N PHE A 122 -8.30 -12.84 5.52
CA PHE A 122 -9.30 -13.64 6.24
C PHE A 122 -10.31 -12.66 6.81
N ALA A 123 -11.54 -12.66 6.26
CA ALA A 123 -12.56 -11.68 6.60
C ALA A 123 -13.79 -12.33 7.21
N TRP A 124 -14.20 -11.85 8.40
CA TRP A 124 -15.38 -12.29 9.13
C TRP A 124 -16.50 -11.27 8.99
N ASP A 125 -17.68 -11.74 8.65
CA ASP A 125 -18.91 -10.98 8.77
C ASP A 125 -19.45 -11.14 10.20
N LEU A 126 -19.54 -10.04 10.93
CA LEU A 126 -20.07 -10.00 12.29
C LEU A 126 -21.56 -9.65 12.33
N GLY A 127 -22.17 -9.45 11.16
CA GLY A 127 -23.57 -9.04 11.03
C GLY A 127 -23.77 -7.53 11.15
N ASN A 128 -24.97 -7.06 10.81
CA ASN A 128 -25.37 -5.64 10.90
C ASN A 128 -24.43 -4.66 10.18
N GLY A 129 -23.77 -5.12 9.11
CA GLY A 129 -22.80 -4.32 8.34
C GLY A 129 -21.42 -4.22 8.97
N LEU A 130 -21.16 -4.89 10.10
CA LEU A 130 -19.85 -4.96 10.72
C LEU A 130 -19.04 -6.13 10.16
N GLY A 131 -17.80 -5.88 9.83
CA GLY A 131 -16.83 -6.90 9.45
C GLY A 131 -15.47 -6.61 10.05
N VAL A 132 -14.69 -7.67 10.25
CA VAL A 132 -13.29 -7.57 10.65
C VAL A 132 -12.46 -8.47 9.77
N SER A 133 -11.19 -8.12 9.54
CA SER A 133 -10.31 -8.95 8.75
C SER A 133 -8.89 -8.99 9.30
N TYR A 134 -8.19 -10.04 8.92
CA TYR A 134 -6.75 -10.21 9.12
C TYR A 134 -6.08 -10.47 7.77
N LEU A 135 -5.06 -9.68 7.47
CA LEU A 135 -4.19 -9.84 6.30
C LEU A 135 -2.90 -10.52 6.72
N ALA A 136 -2.49 -11.56 6.00
CA ALA A 136 -1.15 -12.11 6.05
C ALA A 136 -0.58 -12.12 4.63
N ALA A 137 0.55 -11.45 4.42
CA ALA A 137 1.16 -11.35 3.10
C ALA A 137 2.69 -11.25 3.19
N VAL A 138 3.34 -11.62 2.10
CA VAL A 138 4.76 -11.42 1.88
C VAL A 138 4.96 -10.63 0.59
N HIS A 139 5.79 -9.61 0.68
CA HIS A 139 6.30 -8.87 -0.47
C HIS A 139 7.63 -9.52 -0.85
N LEU A 140 7.61 -10.32 -1.89
CA LEU A 140 8.77 -11.00 -2.42
C LEU A 140 9.70 -9.95 -3.04
N ASN A 141 10.96 -10.06 -2.69
CA ASN A 141 11.94 -9.13 -3.22
C ASN A 141 12.48 -9.62 -4.57
N ASP A 142 11.61 -9.70 -5.53
CA ASP A 142 11.87 -9.93 -6.94
C ASP A 142 11.96 -8.59 -7.69
N LEU A 143 12.65 -7.60 -7.10
CA LEU A 143 12.81 -6.25 -7.63
C LEU A 143 13.38 -6.33 -9.04
N ASP A 144 12.58 -6.04 -10.05
CA ASP A 144 13.08 -5.77 -11.38
C ASP A 144 13.73 -4.39 -11.37
N ALA A 145 14.99 -4.39 -10.95
CA ALA A 145 15.78 -3.19 -10.83
C ALA A 145 16.09 -2.52 -12.18
N GLY A 146 15.53 -3.02 -13.27
CA GLY A 146 15.80 -2.52 -14.60
C GLY A 146 17.30 -2.56 -14.94
N ARG A 147 17.69 -2.03 -16.10
CA ARG A 147 19.09 -2.04 -16.51
C ARG A 147 19.94 -1.13 -15.62
N GLY A 148 20.75 -1.73 -14.76
CA GLY A 148 21.81 -1.04 -14.00
C GLY A 148 21.40 -0.58 -12.60
N LEU A 149 20.22 -0.92 -12.11
CA LEU A 149 19.87 -0.75 -10.71
C LEU A 149 20.25 -2.01 -9.91
N PRO A 150 20.70 -1.88 -8.66
CA PRO A 150 21.01 -3.02 -7.82
C PRO A 150 19.75 -3.68 -7.27
N GLN A 151 19.69 -5.01 -7.29
CA GLN A 151 18.63 -5.77 -6.67
C GLN A 151 18.78 -5.74 -5.15
N PHE A 152 17.66 -5.62 -4.44
CA PHE A 152 17.60 -5.67 -2.99
C PHE A 152 17.11 -7.05 -2.55
N SER A 153 17.75 -7.72 -1.59
CA SER A 153 17.52 -9.14 -1.29
C SER A 153 16.67 -9.40 -0.06
N SER A 154 15.96 -8.41 0.45
CA SER A 154 15.15 -8.55 1.67
C SER A 154 13.67 -8.66 1.35
N ASN A 155 13.01 -9.70 1.84
CA ASN A 155 11.55 -9.78 1.79
C ASN A 155 10.93 -8.90 2.87
N THR A 156 9.71 -8.43 2.62
CA THR A 156 8.89 -7.74 3.61
C THR A 156 7.68 -8.61 3.94
N TYR A 157 7.46 -8.83 5.21
CA TYR A 157 6.26 -9.49 5.70
C TYR A 157 5.26 -8.43 6.11
N ARG A 158 4.02 -8.64 5.74
CA ARG A 158 2.91 -7.73 6.03
C ARG A 158 1.82 -8.47 6.79
N GLN A 159 1.42 -7.94 7.92
CA GLN A 159 0.22 -8.33 8.61
C GLN A 159 -0.67 -7.12 8.84
N GLY A 160 -1.98 -7.30 8.79
CA GLY A 160 -2.92 -6.21 8.94
C GLY A 160 -4.18 -6.65 9.67
N PHE A 161 -4.75 -5.74 10.44
CA PHE A 161 -6.04 -5.89 11.08
C PHE A 161 -6.94 -4.75 10.64
N ALA A 162 -8.13 -5.08 10.15
CA ALA A 162 -9.09 -4.07 9.77
C ALA A 162 -10.48 -4.35 10.36
N ALA A 163 -11.20 -3.26 10.61
CA ALA A 163 -12.61 -3.28 10.95
C ALA A 163 -13.35 -2.33 10.01
N SER A 164 -14.50 -2.76 9.50
CA SER A 164 -15.35 -1.98 8.61
C SER A 164 -16.80 -2.02 9.03
N TYR A 165 -17.48 -0.88 8.94
CA TYR A 165 -18.93 -0.80 8.99
C TYR A 165 -19.45 -0.35 7.62
N THR A 166 -20.31 -1.18 7.00
CA THR A 166 -20.76 -1.02 5.62
C THR A 166 -22.26 -0.94 5.43
N ALA A 167 -23.04 -0.73 6.52
CA ALA A 167 -24.50 -0.59 6.42
C ALA A 167 -24.92 0.81 5.98
N ASP A 168 -26.13 0.92 5.45
CA ASP A 168 -26.79 2.18 5.06
C ASP A 168 -25.97 3.07 4.12
N GLY A 169 -25.16 2.44 3.26
CA GLY A 169 -24.29 3.14 2.33
C GLY A 169 -23.03 3.74 2.96
N TRP A 170 -22.81 3.56 4.25
CA TRP A 170 -21.56 3.96 4.91
C TRP A 170 -20.41 3.01 4.56
N ASN A 171 -19.20 3.56 4.53
CA ASN A 171 -17.95 2.84 4.65
C ASN A 171 -17.12 3.53 5.73
N LEU A 172 -17.20 3.01 6.94
CA LEU A 172 -16.37 3.44 8.06
C LEU A 172 -15.34 2.33 8.29
N THR A 173 -14.10 2.58 7.91
CA THR A 173 -13.04 1.57 7.98
C THR A 173 -11.83 2.12 8.72
N ALA A 174 -11.29 1.29 9.62
CA ALA A 174 -9.97 1.47 10.21
C ALA A 174 -9.13 0.24 9.89
N ASN A 175 -7.95 0.45 9.34
CA ASN A 175 -7.01 -0.59 8.97
C ASN A 175 -5.62 -0.28 9.52
N LEU A 176 -5.08 -1.19 10.31
CA LEU A 176 -3.73 -1.11 10.88
C LEU A 176 -2.86 -2.18 10.24
N THR A 177 -1.81 -1.77 9.56
CA THR A 177 -0.85 -2.66 8.90
C THR A 177 0.51 -2.56 9.58
N HIS A 178 1.12 -3.71 9.84
CA HIS A 178 2.50 -3.83 10.33
C HIS A 178 3.36 -4.48 9.27
N ASN A 179 4.42 -3.81 8.88
CA ASN A 179 5.47 -4.34 8.02
C ASN A 179 6.69 -4.66 8.86
N PHE A 180 7.24 -5.85 8.65
CA PHE A 180 8.51 -6.25 9.23
C PHE A 180 9.38 -6.94 8.17
N TYR A 181 10.69 -6.90 8.35
CA TYR A 181 11.66 -7.21 7.31
C TYR A 181 12.59 -8.35 7.72
N ASP A 182 13.07 -9.08 6.71
CA ASP A 182 14.31 -9.83 6.85
C ASP A 182 15.46 -8.83 7.01
N SER A 183 15.89 -8.60 8.24
CA SER A 183 16.94 -7.63 8.57
C SER A 183 18.23 -8.34 8.99
N PRO A 184 19.41 -7.89 8.55
CA PRO A 184 19.63 -6.74 7.67
C PRO A 184 19.35 -7.06 6.19
N GLY A 185 18.72 -6.11 5.50
CA GLY A 185 18.60 -6.16 4.05
C GLY A 185 19.92 -5.91 3.35
N ARG A 186 20.07 -6.37 2.11
CA ARG A 186 21.28 -6.18 1.32
C ARG A 186 20.96 -5.92 -0.13
N PHE A 187 21.75 -5.06 -0.75
CA PHE A 187 21.81 -5.02 -2.21
C PHE A 187 22.72 -6.12 -2.73
N GLU A 188 22.39 -6.67 -3.88
CA GLU A 188 23.21 -7.68 -4.53
C GLU A 188 24.39 -7.06 -5.30
N GLY A 189 25.38 -7.91 -5.62
CA GLY A 189 26.51 -7.55 -6.46
C GLY A 189 27.49 -6.57 -5.83
N ALA A 190 28.13 -5.74 -6.67
CA ALA A 190 29.19 -4.82 -6.26
C ALA A 190 28.66 -3.70 -5.35
N VAL A 191 27.45 -3.23 -5.58
CA VAL A 191 26.81 -2.19 -4.78
C VAL A 191 26.55 -2.69 -3.35
N GLY A 192 26.04 -3.91 -3.19
CA GLY A 192 25.81 -4.51 -1.89
C GLY A 192 27.11 -4.71 -1.10
N ARG A 193 28.20 -5.07 -1.78
CA ARG A 193 29.53 -5.14 -1.14
C ARG A 193 30.05 -3.77 -0.70
N ALA A 194 29.76 -2.72 -1.45
CA ALA A 194 30.20 -1.36 -1.14
C ALA A 194 29.40 -0.69 -0.02
N ILE A 195 28.08 -0.87 -0.01
CA ILE A 195 27.15 -0.25 0.96
C ILE A 195 27.10 -1.09 2.26
N GLY A 196 27.23 -2.41 2.14
CA GLY A 196 27.07 -3.34 3.27
C GLY A 196 25.60 -3.59 3.65
N PRO A 197 25.36 -4.21 4.81
CA PRO A 197 24.01 -4.53 5.26
C PRO A 197 23.22 -3.28 5.69
N LEU A 198 21.95 -3.19 5.26
CA LEU A 198 21.03 -2.13 5.64
C LEU A 198 20.12 -2.61 6.78
N TYR A 199 20.03 -1.81 7.83
CA TYR A 199 19.16 -2.09 8.97
C TYR A 199 17.83 -1.35 8.77
N LEU A 200 16.79 -2.11 8.42
CA LEU A 200 15.46 -1.59 8.16
C LEU A 200 14.65 -1.57 9.46
N ALA A 201 13.91 -0.50 9.66
CA ALA A 201 12.96 -0.40 10.76
C ALA A 201 11.62 -1.01 10.34
N ASP A 202 11.00 -1.76 11.25
CA ASP A 202 9.61 -2.15 11.10
C ASP A 202 8.74 -0.90 11.04
N ALA A 203 7.62 -0.98 10.35
CA ALA A 203 6.72 0.16 10.17
C ALA A 203 5.28 -0.19 10.53
N LEU A 204 4.59 0.77 11.16
CA LEU A 204 3.14 0.73 11.33
C LEU A 204 2.49 1.73 10.39
N LEU A 205 1.42 1.29 9.73
CA LEU A 205 0.58 2.10 8.86
C LEU A 205 -0.85 2.06 9.38
N LEU A 206 -1.50 3.21 9.34
CA LEU A 206 -2.91 3.35 9.68
C LEU A 206 -3.64 4.00 8.52
N ASP A 207 -4.69 3.34 8.01
CA ASP A 207 -5.59 3.87 7.00
C ASP A 207 -6.99 4.00 7.59
N LEU A 208 -7.60 5.18 7.46
CA LEU A 208 -8.93 5.51 7.96
C LEU A 208 -9.81 5.99 6.81
N THR A 209 -11.03 5.49 6.75
CA THR A 209 -12.04 5.85 5.76
C THR A 209 -13.34 6.17 6.46
N ALA A 210 -13.97 7.27 6.06
CA ALA A 210 -15.31 7.65 6.48
C ALA A 210 -16.04 8.23 5.26
N THR A 211 -16.66 7.36 4.46
CA THR A 211 -17.39 7.73 3.26
C THR A 211 -18.84 7.28 3.31
N LYS A 212 -19.68 7.91 2.50
CA LYS A 212 -21.06 7.52 2.33
C LYS A 212 -21.46 7.53 0.87
N LYS A 213 -22.21 6.50 0.46
CA LYS A 213 -22.80 6.38 -0.87
C LYS A 213 -24.18 7.02 -0.92
N PHE A 214 -24.43 7.78 -1.97
CA PHE A 214 -25.70 8.39 -2.32
C PHE A 214 -26.05 7.97 -3.76
N GLY A 215 -26.79 6.88 -3.87
CA GLY A 215 -27.02 6.23 -5.16
C GLY A 215 -25.71 5.71 -5.74
N LYS A 216 -25.29 6.24 -6.89
CA LYS A 216 -24.02 5.89 -7.56
C LYS A 216 -22.82 6.70 -7.08
N PHE A 217 -23.04 7.79 -6.35
CA PHE A 217 -21.98 8.66 -5.85
C PHE A 217 -21.51 8.20 -4.47
N GLU A 218 -20.21 8.32 -4.22
CA GLU A 218 -19.57 8.16 -2.92
C GLU A 218 -18.83 9.45 -2.58
N ILE A 219 -18.93 9.92 -1.35
CA ILE A 219 -18.19 11.09 -0.88
C ILE A 219 -17.82 10.91 0.60
N GLY A 220 -16.66 11.42 1.00
CA GLY A 220 -16.28 11.44 2.40
C GLY A 220 -14.84 11.83 2.63
N ALA A 221 -14.39 11.55 3.85
CA ALA A 221 -13.07 11.85 4.34
C ALA A 221 -12.20 10.59 4.40
N VAL A 222 -10.91 10.78 4.20
CA VAL A 222 -9.88 9.76 4.37
C VAL A 222 -8.73 10.32 5.18
N ALA A 223 -8.06 9.47 5.93
CA ALA A 223 -6.82 9.82 6.59
C ALA A 223 -5.90 8.60 6.62
N TYR A 224 -4.60 8.83 6.59
CA TYR A 224 -3.63 7.76 6.67
C TYR A 224 -2.29 8.25 7.21
N GLY A 225 -1.56 7.32 7.75
CA GLY A 225 -0.24 7.62 8.29
C GLY A 225 0.67 6.40 8.29
N VAL A 226 1.94 6.69 8.44
CA VAL A 226 2.99 5.69 8.60
C VAL A 226 4.00 6.18 9.60
N THR A 227 4.54 5.26 10.39
CA THR A 227 5.66 5.55 11.29
C THR A 227 6.57 4.35 11.42
N ASP A 228 7.87 4.60 11.40
CA ASP A 228 8.87 3.60 11.76
C ASP A 228 8.75 3.24 13.25
N LEU A 229 8.88 1.95 13.55
CA LEU A 229 9.07 1.46 14.92
C LEU A 229 10.53 1.68 15.36
N PRO A 230 10.79 1.78 16.67
CA PRO A 230 12.13 1.96 17.17
C PRO A 230 13.04 0.76 16.83
N LEU A 231 14.20 1.03 16.25
CA LEU A 231 15.27 0.05 16.13
C LEU A 231 15.97 -0.16 17.49
N GLY A 232 16.29 -1.40 17.80
CA GLY A 232 17.08 -1.74 19.01
C GLY A 232 18.50 -1.14 18.94
N GLY A 233 19.11 -0.86 20.11
CA GLY A 233 20.31 -0.05 20.27
C GLY A 233 21.45 -0.23 19.27
N ARG A 234 21.94 -1.46 19.05
CA ARG A 234 23.04 -1.71 18.08
C ARG A 234 22.60 -1.49 16.63
N ASN A 235 21.37 -1.89 16.28
CA ASN A 235 20.84 -1.73 14.93
C ASN A 235 20.57 -0.26 14.66
N PHE A 236 20.07 0.49 15.65
CA PHE A 236 19.89 1.93 15.54
C PHE A 236 21.22 2.66 15.28
N ALA A 237 22.29 2.34 16.03
CA ALA A 237 23.60 2.94 15.85
C ALA A 237 24.16 2.67 14.43
N ARG A 238 24.00 1.44 13.91
CA ARG A 238 24.45 1.06 12.56
C ARG A 238 23.61 1.75 11.47
N ALA A 239 22.29 1.77 11.63
CA ALA A 239 21.39 2.45 10.69
C ALA A 239 21.66 3.96 10.65
N SER A 240 21.86 4.59 11.83
CA SER A 240 22.17 6.02 11.93
C SER A 240 23.52 6.37 11.28
N ALA A 241 24.52 5.49 11.40
CA ALA A 241 25.80 5.65 10.71
C ALA A 241 25.65 5.58 9.17
N GLN A 242 24.57 4.99 8.67
CA GLN A 242 24.19 4.94 7.25
C GLN A 242 23.21 6.05 6.84
N GLY A 243 22.97 7.03 7.72
CA GLY A 243 22.07 8.16 7.46
C GLY A 243 20.60 7.92 7.75
N TYR A 244 20.24 6.80 8.39
CA TYR A 244 18.85 6.54 8.79
C TYR A 244 18.37 7.55 9.81
N THR A 245 17.21 8.12 9.54
CA THR A 245 16.42 8.91 10.49
C THR A 245 15.03 8.30 10.57
N ARG A 246 14.48 8.22 11.80
CA ARG A 246 13.15 7.67 11.99
C ARG A 246 12.11 8.50 11.28
N ALA A 247 11.40 7.89 10.33
CA ALA A 247 10.38 8.55 9.53
C ALA A 247 8.97 8.44 10.16
N GLY A 248 8.08 9.32 9.73
CA GLY A 248 6.67 9.28 10.08
C GLY A 248 5.92 10.46 9.49
N ARG A 249 4.71 10.18 9.03
CA ARG A 249 3.77 11.18 8.48
C ARG A 249 2.32 10.80 8.79
N PHE A 250 1.44 11.80 8.79
CA PHE A 250 0.00 11.60 8.83
C PHE A 250 -0.66 12.61 7.90
N ALA A 251 -1.50 12.11 6.99
CA ALA A 251 -2.21 12.89 5.99
C ALA A 251 -3.72 12.77 6.19
N VAL A 252 -4.43 13.84 5.83
CA VAL A 252 -5.89 13.86 5.79
C VAL A 252 -6.35 14.36 4.43
N GLY A 253 -7.52 13.91 3.99
CA GLY A 253 -8.01 14.25 2.67
C GLY A 253 -9.49 13.95 2.45
N GLY A 254 -9.92 14.13 1.20
CA GLY A 254 -11.26 13.83 0.74
C GLY A 254 -11.27 12.78 -0.35
N LEU A 255 -12.39 12.07 -0.45
CA LEU A 255 -12.68 11.08 -1.47
C LEU A 255 -13.99 11.40 -2.15
N ILE A 256 -14.01 11.30 -3.46
CA ILE A 256 -15.22 11.20 -4.28
C ILE A 256 -15.14 9.94 -5.12
N GLY A 257 -16.25 9.23 -5.26
CA GLY A 257 -16.36 8.02 -6.05
C GLY A 257 -17.62 7.98 -6.89
N TYR A 258 -17.59 7.21 -7.96
CA TYR A 258 -18.75 6.97 -8.81
C TYR A 258 -18.79 5.53 -9.29
N ASP A 259 -19.97 4.92 -9.16
CA ASP A 259 -20.25 3.57 -9.64
C ASP A 259 -20.81 3.63 -11.07
N PHE A 260 -19.99 3.23 -12.04
CA PHE A 260 -20.38 3.15 -13.46
C PHE A 260 -21.16 1.89 -13.80
N GLY A 261 -21.30 0.96 -12.85
CA GLY A 261 -21.90 -0.35 -13.01
C GLY A 261 -20.84 -1.44 -13.23
N PRO A 262 -20.13 -1.46 -14.39
CA PRO A 262 -19.04 -2.42 -14.60
C PRO A 262 -17.83 -2.23 -13.70
N PHE A 263 -17.60 -1.01 -13.23
CA PHE A 263 -16.51 -0.66 -12.32
C PHE A 263 -16.86 0.56 -11.48
N THR A 264 -16.19 0.73 -10.37
CA THR A 264 -16.22 1.94 -9.54
C THR A 264 -14.90 2.69 -9.71
N ALA A 265 -14.99 4.01 -9.92
CA ALA A 265 -13.83 4.88 -9.89
C ALA A 265 -13.87 5.76 -8.62
N GLN A 266 -12.70 5.95 -7.99
CA GLN A 266 -12.51 6.84 -6.85
C GLN A 266 -11.37 7.82 -7.14
N LEU A 267 -11.57 9.09 -6.78
CA LEU A 267 -10.55 10.13 -6.77
C LEU A 267 -10.37 10.59 -5.33
N MET A 268 -9.12 10.75 -4.92
CA MET A 268 -8.78 11.22 -3.58
C MET A 268 -7.64 12.22 -3.66
N VAL A 269 -7.71 13.23 -2.79
CA VAL A 269 -6.59 14.15 -2.56
C VAL A 269 -6.39 14.26 -1.06
N ALA A 270 -5.15 14.10 -0.64
CA ALA A 270 -4.78 14.19 0.77
C ALA A 270 -3.48 14.98 0.93
N ARG A 271 -3.34 15.62 2.09
CA ARG A 271 -2.15 16.39 2.43
C ARG A 271 -1.65 16.03 3.83
N ASP A 272 -0.34 16.04 3.98
CA ASP A 272 0.30 15.88 5.28
C ASP A 272 -0.10 17.00 6.22
N VAL A 273 -0.62 16.62 7.39
CA VAL A 273 -0.94 17.54 8.50
C VAL A 273 0.04 17.37 9.65
N ALA A 274 0.77 16.26 9.66
CA ALA A 274 1.85 16.02 10.60
C ALA A 274 2.97 15.21 9.93
N VAL A 275 4.20 15.68 10.09
CA VAL A 275 5.41 14.98 9.65
C VAL A 275 6.42 14.97 10.77
N ARG A 276 7.23 13.93 10.87
CA ARG A 276 8.30 13.86 11.88
C ARG A 276 9.43 14.85 11.59
N THR A 277 9.78 14.98 10.32
CA THR A 277 10.80 15.92 9.85
C THR A 277 10.11 17.09 9.14
N ARG A 278 10.23 18.30 9.67
CA ARG A 278 9.67 19.50 9.03
C ARG A 278 10.26 19.73 7.64
N GLY A 279 9.43 20.20 6.72
CA GLY A 279 9.84 20.48 5.33
C GLY A 279 9.83 19.23 4.45
N THR A 280 9.27 18.11 4.93
CA THR A 280 9.06 16.89 4.14
C THR A 280 7.58 16.62 3.89
N GLU A 281 6.76 17.65 4.02
CA GLU A 281 5.33 17.57 3.77
C GLU A 281 5.08 17.28 2.28
N SER A 282 4.02 16.52 2.01
CA SER A 282 3.61 16.19 0.65
C SER A 282 2.10 16.29 0.46
N THR A 283 1.70 16.38 -0.79
CA THR A 283 0.32 16.24 -1.25
C THR A 283 0.22 15.03 -2.14
N ASP A 284 -0.73 14.16 -1.83
CA ASP A 284 -0.98 12.93 -2.57
C ASP A 284 -2.30 13.04 -3.33
N GLY A 285 -2.29 12.71 -4.62
CA GLY A 285 -3.47 12.50 -5.45
C GLY A 285 -3.60 11.03 -5.78
N PHE A 286 -4.82 10.48 -5.71
CA PHE A 286 -5.09 9.07 -6.01
C PHE A 286 -6.17 8.96 -7.07
N ILE A 287 -6.00 8.00 -7.96
CA ILE A 287 -7.04 7.48 -8.84
C ILE A 287 -7.13 5.98 -8.57
N ARG A 288 -8.34 5.49 -8.28
CA ARG A 288 -8.56 4.05 -8.10
C ARG A 288 -9.70 3.57 -8.96
N LEU A 289 -9.48 2.41 -9.59
CA LEU A 289 -10.49 1.64 -10.30
C LEU A 289 -10.71 0.32 -9.58
N ILE A 290 -11.97 -0.05 -9.37
CA ILE A 290 -12.38 -1.31 -8.74
C ILE A 290 -13.35 -1.98 -9.71
N ALA A 291 -12.97 -3.15 -10.23
CA ALA A 291 -13.77 -3.89 -11.19
C ALA A 291 -13.98 -5.35 -10.74
N PRO A 292 -15.22 -5.82 -10.60
CA PRO A 292 -15.49 -7.24 -10.52
C PRO A 292 -15.24 -7.89 -11.89
N LEU A 293 -14.23 -8.74 -12.00
CA LEU A 293 -13.94 -9.49 -13.22
C LEU A 293 -14.86 -10.72 -13.36
N TYR A 294 -15.22 -11.28 -12.20
CA TYR A 294 -16.16 -12.38 -12.08
C TYR A 294 -16.94 -12.23 -10.79
N SER A 295 -18.23 -12.44 -10.83
CA SER A 295 -19.10 -12.52 -9.65
C SER A 295 -19.82 -13.85 -9.67
N ALA A 296 -19.71 -14.62 -8.59
CA ALA A 296 -20.48 -15.85 -8.48
C ALA A 296 -21.97 -15.56 -8.54
N PRO A 297 -22.78 -16.39 -9.21
CA PRO A 297 -24.22 -16.23 -9.19
C PRO A 297 -24.72 -16.24 -7.75
N LYS A 298 -25.54 -15.26 -7.37
CA LYS A 298 -26.24 -15.34 -6.06
C LYS A 298 -27.07 -16.63 -6.05
N ALA A 299 -26.83 -17.47 -5.03
CA ALA A 299 -27.72 -18.62 -4.80
C ALA A 299 -29.16 -18.10 -4.78
N ALA A 300 -30.01 -18.66 -5.64
CA ALA A 300 -31.44 -18.33 -5.61
C ALA A 300 -31.94 -18.55 -4.19
N ALA A 301 -32.62 -17.56 -3.62
CA ALA A 301 -33.27 -17.74 -2.33
C ALA A 301 -34.17 -18.99 -2.44
N VAL A 302 -33.82 -20.05 -1.71
CA VAL A 302 -34.70 -21.21 -1.61
C VAL A 302 -35.97 -20.71 -0.94
N GLU A 303 -37.03 -20.53 -1.72
CA GLU A 303 -38.32 -20.22 -1.14
C GLU A 303 -38.62 -21.34 -0.12
N PRO A 304 -39.00 -20.97 1.14
CA PRO A 304 -39.32 -21.97 2.13
C PRO A 304 -40.48 -22.78 1.57
N VAL A 305 -40.22 -24.09 1.36
CA VAL A 305 -41.27 -25.01 0.96
C VAL A 305 -42.40 -24.90 2.00
N ALA A 306 -43.53 -24.39 1.55
CA ALA A 306 -44.72 -24.29 2.40
C ALA A 306 -45.01 -25.69 2.93
N LEU A 307 -44.80 -25.91 4.22
CA LEU A 307 -45.22 -27.13 4.90
C LEU A 307 -46.72 -27.23 4.78
N MET A 308 -47.20 -28.02 3.82
CA MET A 308 -48.62 -28.39 3.74
C MET A 308 -49.00 -29.10 5.03
N ARG A 309 -49.74 -28.40 5.90
CA ARG A 309 -50.45 -29.08 7.01
C ARG A 309 -51.47 -30.02 6.39
N LYS A 310 -51.20 -31.31 6.47
CA LYS A 310 -52.27 -32.33 6.31
C LYS A 310 -53.22 -32.17 7.49
N TYR A 311 -54.47 -31.82 7.21
CA TYR A 311 -55.59 -31.97 8.09
C TYR A 311 -56.00 -33.44 8.17
#